data_b2705e0a223fc79471d3493ed1e3b671
#
_entry.id   b2705e0a223fc79471d3493ed1e3b671
#
_cell.length_a   1.000
_cell.length_b   1.000
_cell.length_c   1.000
_cell.angle_alpha   90.00
_cell.angle_beta   90.00
_cell.angle_gamma   90.00
#
_symmetry.space_group_name_H-M   'P 1'
#
loop_
_entity.id
_entity.type
_entity.pdbx_description
1 polymer ?
#
loop_
_entity_poly.entity_id
_entity_poly.type
_entity_poly.pdbx_seq_one_letter_code
_entity_poly.pdbx_strand_id
1 'polypeptide(L)'
;GYEGRCSMPSNFDADYCYSLGYTSSVLISEGKTGYMASVRNLTAPAKEWIAGGVPITMMMNMERRNGEMKPVIQKALVNLNGAPFKYFEAHREAWADSHNSYIYPGPIQYFGPSYVCDRPTCTLLLEHGKDLDSE
;
A
#
# COMPACT_ATOMS: atom_id res chain seq x y z
N GLY A 1 19.41 4.42 2.49
CA GLY A 1 18.28 5.34 2.27
C GLY A 1 16.93 4.65 2.41
N TYR A 2 16.76 3.49 1.79
CA TYR A 2 15.47 2.76 1.83
C TYR A 2 15.24 2.13 3.22
N GLU A 3 16.20 1.46 3.77
CA GLU A 3 16.11 0.81 5.09
C GLU A 3 15.75 1.79 6.23
N GLY A 4 16.22 3.03 6.14
CA GLY A 4 15.89 4.07 7.12
C GLY A 4 14.52 4.75 6.91
N ARG A 5 13.76 4.37 5.88
CA ARG A 5 12.51 5.02 5.50
C ARG A 5 11.31 4.10 5.40
N CYS A 6 11.51 2.81 5.51
CA CYS A 6 10.45 1.82 5.45
C CYS A 6 10.76 0.64 6.36
N SER A 7 9.73 -0.12 6.69
CA SER A 7 9.89 -1.43 7.32
C SER A 7 10.43 -2.45 6.31
N MET A 8 10.93 -3.57 6.82
CA MET A 8 11.26 -4.69 5.96
C MET A 8 9.99 -5.26 5.32
N PRO A 9 10.07 -5.71 4.05
CA PRO A 9 8.91 -6.25 3.37
C PRO A 9 8.40 -7.53 4.04
N SER A 10 7.09 -7.67 4.09
CA SER A 10 6.40 -8.90 4.47
C SER A 10 6.16 -9.79 3.23
N ASN A 11 5.65 -11.01 3.43
CA ASN A 11 5.20 -11.83 2.32
C ASN A 11 4.05 -11.19 1.54
N PHE A 12 3.13 -10.54 2.24
CA PHE A 12 2.10 -9.73 1.60
C PHE A 12 2.72 -8.70 0.64
N ASP A 13 3.73 -7.97 1.07
CA ASP A 13 4.43 -6.99 0.22
C ASP A 13 5.09 -7.65 -0.99
N ALA A 14 5.70 -8.82 -0.80
CA ALA A 14 6.34 -9.57 -1.88
C ALA A 14 5.33 -10.01 -2.95
N ASP A 15 4.21 -10.59 -2.55
CA ASP A 15 3.14 -11.01 -3.45
C ASP A 15 2.49 -9.82 -4.17
N TYR A 16 2.27 -8.74 -3.44
CA TYR A 16 1.72 -7.51 -4.01
C TYR A 16 2.66 -6.89 -5.03
N CYS A 17 3.94 -6.74 -4.71
CA CYS A 17 4.95 -6.21 -5.64
C CYS A 17 5.13 -7.12 -6.87
N TYR A 18 5.12 -8.43 -6.69
CA TYR A 18 5.16 -9.37 -7.81
C TYR A 18 3.95 -9.20 -8.73
N SER A 19 2.76 -9.11 -8.14
CA SER A 19 1.51 -8.90 -8.91
C SER A 19 1.52 -7.58 -9.67
N LEU A 20 2.05 -6.50 -9.08
CA LEU A 20 2.22 -5.20 -9.75
C LEU A 20 3.20 -5.29 -10.92
N GLY A 21 4.36 -5.96 -10.72
CA GLY A 21 5.36 -6.13 -11.76
C GLY A 21 4.84 -6.97 -12.93
N TYR A 22 4.14 -8.06 -12.64
CA TYR A 22 3.51 -8.89 -13.66
C TYR A 22 2.44 -8.12 -14.45
N THR A 23 1.59 -7.38 -13.74
CA THR A 23 0.56 -6.52 -14.37
C THR A 23 1.20 -5.46 -15.27
N SER A 24 2.30 -4.84 -14.83
CA SER A 24 3.04 -3.87 -15.64
C SER A 24 3.57 -4.51 -16.93
N SER A 25 4.11 -5.73 -16.85
CA SER A 25 4.61 -6.46 -18.01
C SER A 25 3.50 -6.77 -19.01
N VAL A 26 2.32 -7.16 -18.52
CA VAL A 26 1.13 -7.38 -19.39
C VAL A 26 0.69 -6.09 -20.06
N LEU A 27 0.61 -4.97 -19.31
CA LEU A 27 0.24 -3.68 -19.89
C LEU A 27 1.21 -3.24 -21.02
N ILE A 28 2.51 -3.46 -20.82
CA ILE A 28 3.54 -3.17 -21.82
C ILE A 28 3.35 -4.07 -23.06
N SER A 29 3.17 -5.37 -22.88
CA SER A 29 2.99 -6.31 -24.00
C SER A 29 1.73 -6.03 -24.81
N GLU A 30 0.69 -5.51 -24.17
CA GLU A 30 -0.56 -5.07 -24.81
C GLU A 30 -0.49 -3.64 -25.39
N GLY A 31 0.68 -3.01 -25.37
CA GLY A 31 0.89 -1.66 -25.91
C GLY A 31 0.16 -0.56 -25.13
N LYS A 32 -0.17 -0.79 -23.86
CA LYS A 32 -0.87 0.18 -23.01
C LYS A 32 0.09 1.19 -22.41
N THR A 33 0.32 2.28 -23.12
CA THR A 33 1.17 3.40 -22.66
C THR A 33 0.37 4.37 -21.78
N GLY A 34 1.00 4.89 -20.73
CA GLY A 34 0.37 5.86 -19.82
C GLY A 34 -0.59 5.22 -18.82
N TYR A 35 -0.44 3.94 -18.55
CA TYR A 35 -1.18 3.21 -17.52
C TYR A 35 -0.27 2.90 -16.33
N MET A 36 -0.84 2.96 -15.14
CA MET A 36 -0.24 2.49 -13.90
C MET A 36 -0.81 1.11 -13.58
N ALA A 37 0.04 0.17 -13.21
CA ALA A 37 -0.43 -1.10 -12.67
C ALA A 37 -1.15 -0.88 -11.33
N SER A 38 -2.23 -1.60 -11.13
CA SER A 38 -3.04 -1.53 -9.91
C SER A 38 -3.55 -2.92 -9.55
N VAL A 39 -3.51 -3.23 -8.26
CA VAL A 39 -4.11 -4.45 -7.72
C VAL A 39 -5.09 -4.04 -6.63
N ARG A 40 -6.31 -4.51 -6.73
CA ARG A 40 -7.41 -4.22 -5.80
C ARG A 40 -7.79 -5.45 -5.01
N ASN A 41 -8.65 -5.27 -4.02
CA ASN A 41 -9.13 -6.31 -3.11
C ASN A 41 -8.01 -6.92 -2.25
N LEU A 42 -7.06 -6.10 -1.84
CA LEU A 42 -5.83 -6.52 -1.16
C LEU A 42 -6.07 -7.07 0.26
N THR A 43 -7.24 -6.85 0.85
CA THR A 43 -7.60 -7.45 2.15
C THR A 43 -8.14 -8.88 2.04
N ALA A 44 -8.36 -9.35 0.83
CA ALA A 44 -8.74 -10.74 0.55
C ALA A 44 -7.49 -11.60 0.27
N PRO A 45 -7.62 -12.94 0.28
CA PRO A 45 -6.56 -13.82 -0.18
C PRO A 45 -6.07 -13.48 -1.59
N ALA A 46 -4.77 -13.65 -1.86
CA ALA A 46 -4.14 -13.23 -3.12
C ALA A 46 -4.84 -13.78 -4.39
N LYS A 47 -5.42 -14.96 -4.34
CA LYS A 47 -6.21 -15.55 -5.43
C LYS A 47 -7.48 -14.75 -5.81
N GLU A 48 -7.92 -13.86 -4.95
CA GLU A 48 -9.09 -13.00 -5.12
C GLU A 48 -8.72 -11.56 -5.49
N TRP A 49 -7.43 -11.27 -5.59
CA TRP A 49 -6.97 -9.96 -5.99
C TRP A 49 -7.35 -9.65 -7.43
N ILE A 50 -7.60 -8.38 -7.70
CA ILE A 50 -8.02 -7.91 -9.03
C ILE A 50 -6.94 -7.00 -9.60
N ALA A 51 -6.15 -7.55 -10.52
CA ALA A 51 -5.12 -6.82 -11.23
C ALA A 51 -5.71 -6.03 -12.41
N GLY A 52 -5.14 -4.86 -12.71
CA GLY A 52 -5.56 -4.03 -13.84
C GLY A 52 -4.68 -2.81 -14.06
N GLY A 53 -5.05 -2.00 -15.04
CA GLY A 53 -4.37 -0.75 -15.36
C GLY A 53 -5.27 0.45 -15.13
N VAL A 54 -4.70 1.50 -14.53
CA VAL A 54 -5.37 2.80 -14.35
C VAL A 54 -4.68 3.82 -15.26
N PRO A 55 -5.40 4.48 -16.19
CA PRO A 55 -4.82 5.57 -16.98
C PRO A 55 -4.30 6.68 -16.07
N ILE A 56 -3.08 7.14 -16.30
CA ILE A 56 -2.47 8.19 -15.48
C ILE A 56 -3.31 9.48 -15.46
N THR A 57 -4.06 9.74 -16.53
CA THR A 57 -4.97 10.88 -16.60
C THR A 57 -6.08 10.85 -15.56
N MET A 58 -6.47 9.68 -15.09
CA MET A 58 -7.47 9.54 -14.01
C MET A 58 -6.92 9.95 -12.64
N MET A 59 -5.59 10.10 -12.51
CA MET A 59 -4.94 10.53 -11.29
C MET A 59 -4.72 12.05 -11.25
N MET A 60 -5.12 12.76 -12.30
CA MET A 60 -4.83 14.18 -12.48
C MET A 60 -6.04 15.06 -12.21
N ASN A 61 -5.79 16.20 -11.59
CA ASN A 61 -6.69 17.35 -11.51
C ASN A 61 -6.16 18.48 -12.36
N MET A 62 -7.03 19.39 -12.77
CA MET A 62 -6.64 20.67 -13.34
C MET A 62 -6.44 21.67 -12.20
N GLU A 63 -5.23 22.14 -12.01
CA GLU A 63 -4.88 23.14 -11.00
C GLU A 63 -4.31 24.40 -11.67
N ARG A 64 -4.63 25.55 -11.08
CA ARG A 64 -4.05 26.83 -11.53
C ARG A 64 -2.65 26.99 -10.97
N ARG A 65 -1.65 26.98 -11.85
CA ARG A 65 -0.24 27.20 -11.50
C ARG A 65 0.38 28.24 -12.42
N ASN A 66 1.02 29.25 -11.83
CA ASN A 66 1.66 30.34 -12.60
C ASN A 66 0.71 31.02 -13.59
N GLY A 67 -0.57 31.19 -13.22
CA GLY A 67 -1.58 31.82 -14.04
C GLY A 67 -2.27 30.94 -15.07
N GLU A 68 -1.80 29.72 -15.30
CA GLU A 68 -2.33 28.76 -16.27
C GLU A 68 -2.95 27.53 -15.59
N MET A 69 -3.93 26.92 -16.24
CA MET A 69 -4.50 25.64 -15.82
C MET A 69 -3.58 24.51 -16.30
N LYS A 70 -3.07 23.71 -15.37
CA LYS A 70 -2.17 22.57 -15.66
C LYS A 70 -2.69 21.28 -15.08
N PRO A 71 -2.54 20.15 -15.78
CA PRO A 71 -2.83 18.85 -15.20
C PRO A 71 -1.78 18.50 -14.15
N VAL A 72 -2.23 18.14 -12.96
CA VAL A 72 -1.37 17.82 -11.81
C VAL A 72 -1.88 16.56 -11.16
N ILE A 73 -0.97 15.64 -10.83
CA ILE A 73 -1.34 14.46 -10.04
C ILE A 73 -1.78 14.90 -8.65
N GLN A 74 -2.96 14.45 -8.25
CA GLN A 74 -3.53 14.77 -6.96
C GLN A 74 -2.73 14.10 -5.84
N LYS A 75 -2.40 14.88 -4.81
CA LYS A 75 -1.74 14.35 -3.62
C LYS A 75 -2.71 13.47 -2.81
N ALA A 76 -2.27 12.28 -2.45
CA ALA A 76 -2.93 11.48 -1.43
C ALA A 76 -2.38 11.91 -0.06
N LEU A 77 -3.11 12.78 0.63
CA LEU A 77 -2.75 13.24 1.97
C LEU A 77 -3.32 12.28 3.02
N VAL A 78 -2.61 12.18 4.16
CA VAL A 78 -3.11 11.42 5.31
C VAL A 78 -4.42 12.02 5.80
N ASN A 79 -5.45 11.18 5.88
CA ASN A 79 -6.73 11.57 6.47
C ASN A 79 -6.64 11.54 7.99
N LEU A 80 -6.54 12.71 8.62
CA LEU A 80 -6.43 12.84 10.08
C LEU A 80 -7.67 12.35 10.84
N ASN A 81 -8.79 12.16 10.17
CA ASN A 81 -10.01 11.58 10.74
C ASN A 81 -10.16 10.09 10.41
N GLY A 82 -9.26 9.54 9.60
CA GLY A 82 -9.27 8.13 9.21
C GLY A 82 -8.77 7.21 10.33
N ALA A 83 -9.21 5.96 10.31
CA ALA A 83 -8.85 4.96 11.30
C ALA A 83 -7.32 4.74 11.43
N PRO A 84 -6.53 4.71 10.33
CA PRO A 84 -5.08 4.56 10.44
C PRO A 84 -4.42 5.68 11.25
N PHE A 85 -4.81 6.93 11.00
CA PHE A 85 -4.23 8.05 11.75
C PHE A 85 -4.66 8.04 13.22
N LYS A 86 -5.91 7.74 13.50
CA LYS A 86 -6.42 7.63 14.87
C LYS A 86 -5.73 6.51 15.66
N TYR A 87 -5.45 5.41 15.01
CA TYR A 87 -4.67 4.32 15.61
C TYR A 87 -3.24 4.78 15.92
N PHE A 88 -2.56 5.42 14.95
CA PHE A 88 -1.24 6.02 15.18
C PHE A 88 -1.26 7.04 16.32
N GLU A 89 -2.23 7.97 16.32
CA GLU A 89 -2.38 9.01 17.36
C GLU A 89 -2.50 8.42 18.76
N ALA A 90 -3.23 7.31 18.90
CA ALA A 90 -3.42 6.63 20.18
C ALA A 90 -2.16 5.91 20.70
N HIS A 91 -1.24 5.53 19.81
CA HIS A 91 -0.08 4.71 20.16
C HIS A 91 1.27 5.45 20.07
N ARG A 92 1.33 6.60 19.42
CA ARG A 92 2.57 7.28 19.05
C ARG A 92 3.49 7.58 20.24
N GLU A 93 2.94 7.95 21.39
CA GLU A 93 3.73 8.25 22.58
C GLU A 93 4.41 7.00 23.14
N ALA A 94 3.66 5.88 23.18
CA ALA A 94 4.23 4.60 23.60
C ALA A 94 5.31 4.12 22.62
N TRP A 95 5.13 4.35 21.33
CA TRP A 95 6.09 3.95 20.32
C TRP A 95 7.36 4.82 20.31
N ALA A 96 7.24 6.10 20.66
CA ALA A 96 8.38 7.02 20.68
C ALA A 96 9.47 6.59 21.69
N ASP A 97 9.07 6.04 22.84
CA ASP A 97 9.97 5.63 23.91
C ASP A 97 10.28 4.13 23.92
N SER A 98 9.66 3.37 23.03
CA SER A 98 9.78 1.92 22.99
C SER A 98 11.01 1.47 22.22
N HIS A 99 11.86 0.66 22.85
CA HIS A 99 12.92 -0.07 22.14
C HIS A 99 12.38 -1.06 21.10
N ASN A 100 11.08 -1.36 21.16
CA ASN A 100 10.37 -2.27 20.27
C ASN A 100 9.51 -1.54 19.22
N SER A 101 9.64 -0.23 19.07
CA SER A 101 8.89 0.53 18.08
C SER A 101 9.21 0.14 16.63
N TYR A 102 10.40 -0.41 16.41
CA TYR A 102 10.81 -1.03 15.15
C TYR A 102 11.11 -2.51 15.38
N ILE A 103 10.20 -3.36 14.92
CA ILE A 103 10.39 -4.81 15.00
C ILE A 103 10.77 -5.31 13.61
N TYR A 104 11.96 -5.90 13.50
CA TYR A 104 12.38 -6.57 12.29
C TYR A 104 11.57 -7.86 12.10
N PRO A 105 10.79 -7.99 11.02
CA PRO A 105 9.90 -9.15 10.84
C PRO A 105 10.63 -10.46 10.50
N GLY A 106 11.96 -10.39 10.29
CA GLY A 106 12.75 -11.51 9.81
C GLY A 106 12.72 -11.64 8.28
N PRO A 107 13.31 -12.71 7.75
CA PRO A 107 13.27 -13.00 6.32
C PRO A 107 11.83 -13.26 5.85
N ILE A 108 11.55 -12.98 4.57
CA ILE A 108 10.26 -13.27 3.95
C ILE A 108 9.95 -14.76 4.09
N GLN A 109 8.75 -15.06 4.56
CA GLN A 109 8.25 -16.41 4.79
C GLN A 109 7.19 -16.74 3.73
N TYR A 110 7.49 -17.63 2.80
CA TYR A 110 6.53 -18.11 1.81
C TYR A 110 5.68 -19.29 2.28
N PHE A 111 6.02 -19.85 3.44
CA PHE A 111 5.34 -20.98 4.04
C PHE A 111 5.12 -20.70 5.52
N GLY A 112 3.94 -21.05 6.02
CA GLY A 112 3.57 -20.86 7.41
C GLY A 112 2.10 -20.50 7.57
N PRO A 113 1.66 -20.20 8.78
CA PRO A 113 0.31 -19.70 9.02
C PRO A 113 0.06 -18.40 8.25
N SER A 114 -1.15 -18.20 7.75
CA SER A 114 -1.51 -17.03 6.92
C SER A 114 -1.24 -15.69 7.62
N TYR A 115 -1.44 -15.62 8.93
CA TYR A 115 -1.18 -14.41 9.71
C TYR A 115 0.30 -13.98 9.71
N VAL A 116 1.22 -14.92 9.46
CA VAL A 116 2.66 -14.62 9.33
C VAL A 116 3.03 -14.32 7.88
N CYS A 117 2.45 -15.09 6.95
CA CYS A 117 2.85 -15.07 5.55
C CYS A 117 2.11 -14.03 4.71
N ASP A 118 0.80 -13.92 4.90
CA ASP A 118 -0.08 -13.23 3.95
C ASP A 118 -0.88 -12.07 4.57
N ARG A 119 -0.67 -11.76 5.84
CA ARG A 119 -1.44 -10.73 6.52
C ARG A 119 -1.23 -9.36 5.86
N PRO A 120 -2.29 -8.67 5.43
CA PRO A 120 -2.21 -7.31 4.95
C PRO A 120 -1.64 -6.36 6.00
N THR A 121 -1.15 -5.21 5.56
CA THR A 121 -0.62 -4.20 6.48
C THR A 121 -1.72 -3.68 7.42
N CYS A 122 -1.34 -3.31 8.63
CA CYS A 122 -2.23 -2.70 9.62
C CYS A 122 -3.00 -1.50 9.05
N THR A 123 -2.32 -0.63 8.31
CA THR A 123 -2.95 0.53 7.65
C THR A 123 -4.08 0.11 6.71
N LEU A 124 -3.82 -0.88 5.85
CA LEU A 124 -4.80 -1.37 4.88
C LEU A 124 -6.02 -2.00 5.58
N LEU A 125 -5.79 -2.79 6.63
CA LEU A 125 -6.86 -3.38 7.41
C LEU A 125 -7.76 -2.30 8.03
N LEU A 126 -7.17 -1.31 8.68
CA LEU A 126 -7.89 -0.20 9.31
C LEU A 126 -8.67 0.65 8.31
N GLU A 127 -8.11 0.93 7.13
CA GLU A 127 -8.81 1.65 6.05
C GLU A 127 -10.07 0.94 5.58
N HIS A 128 -10.08 -0.40 5.64
CA HIS A 128 -11.21 -1.23 5.24
C HIS A 128 -12.11 -1.64 6.43
N GLY A 129 -11.91 -1.04 7.61
CA GLY A 129 -12.70 -1.34 8.80
C GLY A 129 -12.53 -2.77 9.31
N LYS A 130 -11.38 -3.38 9.04
CA LYS A 130 -11.04 -4.69 9.55
C LYS A 130 -10.44 -4.57 10.95
N ASP A 131 -10.74 -5.56 11.79
CA ASP A 131 -10.12 -5.67 13.10
C ASP A 131 -8.67 -6.16 12.95
N LEU A 132 -7.75 -5.54 13.72
CA LEU A 132 -6.34 -5.96 13.73
C LEU A 132 -6.13 -7.31 14.44
N ASP A 133 -7.05 -7.68 15.32
CA ASP A 133 -6.98 -8.92 16.10
C ASP A 133 -7.82 -10.06 15.48
N SER A 134 -8.52 -9.82 14.39
CA SER A 134 -9.24 -10.86 13.66
C SER A 134 -8.27 -11.70 12.84
N GLU A 135 -8.14 -12.96 13.20
CA GLU A 135 -7.46 -13.99 12.41
C GLU A 135 -8.18 -14.29 11.08
#